data_83bd0ba39afc2816b7da3fde59636af9
#
_entry.id   83bd0ba39afc2816b7da3fde59636af9
#
_cell.length_a   1.000
_cell.length_b   1.000
_cell.length_c   1.000
_cell.angle_alpha   90.00
_cell.angle_beta   90.00
_cell.angle_gamma   90.00
#
_symmetry.space_group_name_H-M   'P 1'
#
loop_
_entity.id
_entity.type
_entity.pdbx_description
1 polymer ?
#
loop_
_entity_poly.entity_id
_entity_poly.type
_entity_poly.pdbx_seq_one_letter_code
_entity_poly.pdbx_strand_id
1 'polypeptide(L)'
;MKSAITVIKEQIEHFYLIRRLSLYELKSKNKHNYLGMAWEVINPVIQILIYWFVFGSIRQRADIEVVPGMEVPFITWMLGGFILWTFFYQSTIQGSKSIYTRLRMLSRMNFPMSVIPNIVIFSQFYTHLILLGITFLIFQLSGFFVSIYFVQIIYYIFASFCLIFAISLITSTLSTIIRDVHMFLNATLRMLLYLSPILWQITILAEPLPTIMKLNPLYYLIEGYRSAFFGTGWYFIEHWQYSLYFWGIVIVLFLFGSKIHVKFRRHFIDYL
;
A
#
# COMPACT_ATOMS: atom_id res chain seq x y z
N MET A 1 -18.52 5.38 16.86
CA MET A 1 -19.26 5.62 15.59
C MET A 1 -19.27 7.09 15.17
N LYS A 2 -19.61 8.06 16.04
CA LYS A 2 -19.60 9.51 15.67
C LYS A 2 -18.27 9.98 15.05
N SER A 3 -17.10 9.60 15.63
CA SER A 3 -15.78 9.99 15.10
C SER A 3 -15.51 9.46 13.69
N ALA A 4 -15.91 8.23 13.39
CA ALA A 4 -15.74 7.64 12.05
C ALA A 4 -16.61 8.38 11.02
N ILE A 5 -17.85 8.70 11.37
CA ILE A 5 -18.74 9.49 10.50
C ILE A 5 -18.14 10.88 10.23
N THR A 6 -17.59 11.54 11.25
CA THR A 6 -16.92 12.84 11.08
C THR A 6 -15.75 12.75 10.10
N VAL A 7 -14.87 11.71 10.26
CA VAL A 7 -13.73 11.52 9.35
C VAL A 7 -14.20 11.26 7.93
N ILE A 8 -15.20 10.38 7.72
CA ILE A 8 -15.74 10.10 6.38
C ILE A 8 -16.32 11.37 5.75
N LYS A 9 -17.11 12.12 6.51
CA LYS A 9 -17.71 13.38 6.05
C LYS A 9 -16.62 14.37 5.60
N GLU A 10 -15.57 14.55 6.41
CA GLU A 10 -14.43 15.40 6.06
C GLU A 10 -13.74 14.94 4.76
N GLN A 11 -13.59 13.61 4.52
CA GLN A 11 -13.03 13.11 3.25
C GLN A 11 -13.90 13.45 2.04
N ILE A 12 -15.23 13.27 2.17
CA ILE A 12 -16.18 13.52 1.06
C ILE A 12 -16.25 15.01 0.75
N GLU A 13 -16.42 15.86 1.75
CA GLU A 13 -16.55 17.31 1.59
C GLU A 13 -15.29 17.95 0.98
N HIS A 14 -14.10 17.38 1.29
CA HIS A 14 -12.83 17.92 0.83
C HIS A 14 -12.18 17.07 -0.27
N PHE A 15 -12.92 16.19 -0.95
CA PHE A 15 -12.35 15.29 -1.97
C PHE A 15 -11.69 16.06 -3.13
N TYR A 16 -12.28 17.16 -3.58
CA TYR A 16 -11.66 18.02 -4.59
C TYR A 16 -10.31 18.57 -4.13
N LEU A 17 -10.23 19.00 -2.88
CA LEU A 17 -9.01 19.51 -2.26
C LEU A 17 -7.94 18.41 -2.16
N ILE A 18 -8.33 17.20 -1.74
CA ILE A 18 -7.44 16.03 -1.68
C ILE A 18 -6.79 15.80 -3.05
N ARG A 19 -7.60 15.71 -4.10
CA ARG A 19 -7.12 15.47 -5.46
C ARG A 19 -6.17 16.56 -5.96
N ARG A 20 -6.50 17.81 -5.72
CA ARG A 20 -5.68 18.95 -6.17
C ARG A 20 -4.35 19.03 -5.43
N LEU A 21 -4.37 18.89 -4.11
CA LEU A 21 -3.16 18.94 -3.29
C LEU A 21 -2.27 17.73 -3.47
N SER A 22 -2.82 16.54 -3.70
CA SER A 22 -2.03 15.34 -3.96
C SER A 22 -1.26 15.41 -5.27
N LEU A 23 -1.83 16.00 -6.33
CA LEU A 23 -1.12 16.27 -7.59
C LEU A 23 0.00 17.31 -7.40
N TYR A 24 -0.25 18.33 -6.59
CA TYR A 24 0.78 19.31 -6.25
C TYR A 24 1.91 18.67 -5.45
N GLU A 25 1.58 17.85 -4.45
CA GLU A 25 2.54 17.10 -3.64
C GLU A 25 3.46 16.24 -4.52
N LEU A 26 2.88 15.46 -5.44
CA LEU A 26 3.62 14.63 -6.38
C LEU A 26 4.59 15.46 -7.23
N LYS A 27 4.14 16.59 -7.78
CA LYS A 27 4.96 17.46 -8.62
C LYS A 27 6.06 18.17 -7.84
N SER A 28 5.79 18.56 -6.58
CA SER A 28 6.74 19.33 -5.76
C SER A 28 7.84 18.47 -5.14
N LYS A 29 7.58 17.18 -4.92
CA LYS A 29 8.49 16.25 -4.22
C LYS A 29 9.88 16.18 -4.85
N ASN A 30 9.96 16.20 -6.18
CA ASN A 30 11.20 16.05 -6.92
C ASN A 30 11.53 17.30 -7.77
N LYS A 31 10.97 18.45 -7.45
CA LYS A 31 11.10 19.69 -8.28
C LYS A 31 12.54 20.16 -8.46
N HIS A 32 13.41 19.90 -7.48
CA HIS A 32 14.81 20.33 -7.51
C HIS A 32 15.77 19.27 -8.08
N ASN A 33 15.26 18.09 -8.44
CA ASN A 33 16.07 17.01 -9.02
C ASN A 33 16.04 17.10 -10.55
N TYR A 34 17.17 16.85 -11.23
CA TYR A 34 17.27 16.87 -12.70
C TYR A 34 16.26 15.93 -13.39
N LEU A 35 16.11 14.71 -12.87
CA LEU A 35 15.16 13.73 -13.42
C LEU A 35 13.72 13.94 -12.91
N GLY A 36 13.53 14.90 -11.99
CA GLY A 36 12.19 15.24 -11.48
C GLY A 36 11.38 14.03 -11.06
N MET A 37 10.16 13.92 -11.58
CA MET A 37 9.21 12.84 -11.26
C MET A 37 9.67 11.44 -11.73
N ALA A 38 10.64 11.34 -12.65
CA ALA A 38 11.15 10.04 -13.09
C ALA A 38 11.73 9.21 -11.94
N TRP A 39 12.23 9.83 -10.88
CA TRP A 39 12.71 9.15 -9.67
C TRP A 39 11.63 8.31 -8.97
N GLU A 40 10.37 8.66 -9.09
CA GLU A 40 9.26 7.88 -8.52
C GLU A 40 9.11 6.50 -9.18
N VAL A 41 9.57 6.38 -10.43
CA VAL A 41 9.58 5.13 -11.18
C VAL A 41 10.94 4.44 -11.12
N ILE A 42 12.04 5.21 -11.26
CA ILE A 42 13.40 4.67 -11.28
C ILE A 42 13.73 3.93 -9.99
N ASN A 43 13.39 4.48 -8.82
CA ASN A 43 13.68 3.84 -7.54
C ASN A 43 13.03 2.45 -7.39
N PRO A 44 11.72 2.26 -7.62
CA PRO A 44 11.11 0.93 -7.62
C PRO A 44 11.70 0.00 -8.67
N VAL A 45 12.02 0.49 -9.87
CA VAL A 45 12.64 -0.33 -10.93
C VAL A 45 14.01 -0.84 -10.52
N ILE A 46 14.87 0.02 -9.96
CA ILE A 46 16.18 -0.40 -9.43
C ILE A 46 16.00 -1.48 -8.35
N GLN A 47 15.04 -1.30 -7.45
CA GLN A 47 14.76 -2.26 -6.38
C GLN A 47 14.28 -3.61 -6.94
N ILE A 48 13.42 -3.60 -7.95
CA ILE A 48 12.96 -4.81 -8.67
C ILE A 48 14.16 -5.52 -9.32
N LEU A 49 15.04 -4.77 -10.00
CA LEU A 49 16.23 -5.34 -10.65
C LEU A 49 17.19 -5.97 -9.64
N ILE A 50 17.39 -5.35 -8.48
CA ILE A 50 18.22 -5.91 -7.39
C ILE A 50 17.60 -7.23 -6.89
N TYR A 51 16.30 -7.25 -6.62
CA TYR A 51 15.64 -8.47 -6.15
C TYR A 51 15.64 -9.56 -7.20
N TRP A 52 15.39 -9.22 -8.47
CA TRP A 52 15.52 -10.17 -9.58
C TRP A 52 16.92 -10.75 -9.67
N PHE A 53 17.96 -9.91 -9.59
CA PHE A 53 19.35 -10.38 -9.63
C PHE A 53 19.67 -11.31 -8.46
N VAL A 54 19.30 -10.93 -7.24
CA VAL A 54 19.61 -11.72 -6.04
C VAL A 54 18.82 -13.04 -6.00
N PHE A 55 17.52 -12.99 -6.25
CA PHE A 55 16.66 -14.16 -6.10
C PHE A 55 16.47 -14.95 -7.39
N GLY A 56 16.55 -14.33 -8.54
CA GLY A 56 16.45 -14.98 -9.84
C GLY A 56 17.79 -15.53 -10.32
N SER A 57 18.82 -14.66 -10.43
CA SER A 57 20.09 -15.04 -11.04
C SER A 57 21.04 -15.74 -10.08
N ILE A 58 21.24 -15.22 -8.85
CA ILE A 58 22.20 -15.82 -7.89
C ILE A 58 21.64 -17.11 -7.29
N ARG A 59 20.39 -17.11 -6.86
CA ARG A 59 19.75 -18.29 -6.24
C ARG A 59 19.15 -19.25 -7.27
N GLN A 60 19.19 -18.93 -8.56
CA GLN A 60 18.65 -19.75 -9.66
C GLN A 60 17.28 -20.36 -9.30
N ARG A 61 16.39 -19.53 -8.79
CA ARG A 61 15.04 -20.00 -8.46
C ARG A 61 14.36 -20.46 -9.74
N ALA A 62 13.89 -21.71 -9.71
CA ALA A 62 13.07 -22.28 -10.75
C ALA A 62 11.81 -21.44 -11.00
N ASP A 63 11.20 -21.60 -12.14
CA ASP A 63 9.89 -21.05 -12.42
C ASP A 63 8.88 -21.46 -11.37
N ILE A 64 7.90 -20.62 -11.13
CA ILE A 64 6.93 -20.77 -10.06
C ILE A 64 5.64 -21.30 -10.66
N GLU A 65 5.18 -22.45 -10.19
CA GLU A 65 3.86 -22.94 -10.50
C GLU A 65 2.82 -22.13 -9.72
N VAL A 66 2.00 -21.34 -10.46
CA VAL A 66 0.94 -20.51 -9.87
C VAL A 66 -0.35 -21.30 -9.71
N VAL A 67 -0.69 -22.09 -10.72
CA VAL A 67 -1.77 -23.10 -10.71
C VAL A 67 -1.26 -24.33 -11.43
N PRO A 68 -1.84 -25.50 -11.23
CA PRO A 68 -1.40 -26.74 -11.88
C PRO A 68 -1.24 -26.56 -13.39
N GLY A 69 -0.02 -26.74 -13.88
CA GLY A 69 0.33 -26.60 -15.30
C GLY A 69 0.63 -25.18 -15.80
N MET A 70 0.65 -24.15 -14.91
CA MET A 70 1.03 -22.78 -15.27
C MET A 70 2.31 -22.40 -14.55
N GLU A 71 3.44 -22.59 -15.21
CA GLU A 71 4.74 -22.14 -14.75
C GLU A 71 5.00 -20.69 -15.17
N VAL A 72 5.50 -19.89 -14.25
CA VAL A 72 5.72 -18.45 -14.43
C VAL A 72 7.15 -18.11 -13.98
N PRO A 73 7.91 -17.32 -14.76
CA PRO A 73 9.22 -16.83 -14.33
C PRO A 73 9.13 -16.11 -12.97
N PHE A 74 10.11 -16.40 -12.10
CA PHE A 74 10.14 -15.83 -10.74
C PHE A 74 9.95 -14.30 -10.75
N ILE A 75 10.57 -13.59 -11.71
CA ILE A 75 10.45 -12.12 -11.78
C ILE A 75 9.02 -11.67 -12.04
N THR A 76 8.30 -12.33 -12.94
CA THR A 76 6.91 -11.99 -13.28
C THR A 76 5.99 -12.23 -12.08
N TRP A 77 6.18 -13.38 -11.40
CA TRP A 77 5.44 -13.70 -10.18
C TRP A 77 5.72 -12.69 -9.05
N MET A 78 6.98 -12.32 -8.85
CA MET A 78 7.39 -11.33 -7.86
C MET A 78 6.78 -9.95 -8.16
N LEU A 79 6.81 -9.52 -9.43
CA LEU A 79 6.23 -8.23 -9.86
C LEU A 79 4.76 -8.12 -9.50
N GLY A 80 3.96 -9.18 -9.70
CA GLY A 80 2.54 -9.19 -9.38
C GLY A 80 2.22 -8.82 -7.93
N GLY A 81 3.11 -9.16 -6.98
CA GLY A 81 2.96 -8.79 -5.56
C GLY A 81 3.74 -7.53 -5.15
N PHE A 82 4.92 -7.33 -5.74
CA PHE A 82 5.84 -6.25 -5.34
C PHE A 82 5.29 -4.86 -5.65
N ILE A 83 4.52 -4.72 -6.72
CA ILE A 83 3.93 -3.43 -7.09
C ILE A 83 2.93 -2.92 -6.05
N LEU A 84 2.11 -3.81 -5.50
CA LEU A 84 1.23 -3.50 -4.39
C LEU A 84 2.02 -3.13 -3.13
N TRP A 85 3.08 -3.92 -2.83
CA TRP A 85 3.95 -3.66 -1.70
C TRP A 85 4.57 -2.26 -1.76
N THR A 86 5.06 -1.84 -2.91
CA THR A 86 5.64 -0.51 -3.09
C THR A 86 4.65 0.58 -2.75
N PHE A 87 3.41 0.46 -3.22
CA PHE A 87 2.34 1.41 -2.90
C PHE A 87 2.02 1.40 -1.40
N PHE A 88 1.83 0.22 -0.83
CA PHE A 88 1.53 0.07 0.60
C PHE A 88 2.64 0.67 1.48
N TYR A 89 3.89 0.30 1.21
CA TYR A 89 5.04 0.76 1.99
C TYR A 89 5.20 2.29 1.92
N GLN A 90 5.27 2.84 0.70
CA GLN A 90 5.47 4.27 0.51
C GLN A 90 4.31 5.10 1.09
N SER A 91 3.09 4.69 0.84
CA SER A 91 1.90 5.38 1.35
C SER A 91 1.82 5.34 2.88
N THR A 92 2.12 4.21 3.49
CA THR A 92 2.07 4.06 4.95
C THR A 92 3.17 4.88 5.63
N ILE A 93 4.41 4.84 5.11
CA ILE A 93 5.54 5.63 5.65
C ILE A 93 5.30 7.13 5.49
N GLN A 94 4.88 7.57 4.31
CA GLN A 94 4.61 8.99 4.08
C GLN A 94 3.37 9.45 4.84
N GLY A 95 2.33 8.60 4.90
CA GLY A 95 1.10 8.84 5.66
C GLY A 95 1.37 9.04 7.14
N SER A 96 2.24 8.21 7.75
CA SER A 96 2.54 8.29 9.19
C SER A 96 3.19 9.61 9.61
N LYS A 97 3.99 10.24 8.74
CA LYS A 97 4.62 11.54 9.03
C LYS A 97 3.84 12.75 8.50
N SER A 98 2.74 12.53 7.82
CA SER A 98 2.02 13.54 7.05
C SER A 98 1.57 14.75 7.87
N ILE A 99 1.14 14.56 9.11
CA ILE A 99 0.63 15.62 9.99
C ILE A 99 1.78 16.39 10.61
N TYR A 100 2.69 15.73 11.33
CA TYR A 100 3.73 16.44 12.09
C TYR A 100 4.70 17.24 11.20
N THR A 101 4.95 16.78 9.98
CA THR A 101 5.83 17.52 9.04
C THR A 101 5.20 18.81 8.52
N ARG A 102 3.87 18.93 8.58
CA ARG A 102 3.10 20.07 8.08
C ARG A 102 2.47 20.90 9.20
N LEU A 103 2.69 20.51 10.45
CA LEU A 103 1.98 21.07 11.60
C LEU A 103 2.14 22.60 11.72
N ARG A 104 3.35 23.14 11.49
CA ARG A 104 3.62 24.61 11.50
C ARG A 104 2.80 25.40 10.48
N MET A 105 2.56 24.81 9.31
CA MET A 105 1.73 25.44 8.28
C MET A 105 0.26 25.34 8.64
N LEU A 106 -0.15 24.19 9.14
CA LEU A 106 -1.54 23.85 9.43
C LEU A 106 -2.08 24.58 10.67
N SER A 107 -1.22 24.88 11.65
CA SER A 107 -1.61 25.65 12.86
C SER A 107 -2.13 27.06 12.54
N ARG A 108 -1.78 27.59 11.37
CA ARG A 108 -2.21 28.92 10.89
C ARG A 108 -3.45 28.88 10.00
N MET A 109 -4.01 27.69 9.74
CA MET A 109 -5.11 27.49 8.81
C MET A 109 -6.20 26.65 9.44
N ASN A 110 -7.44 26.96 9.13
CA ASN A 110 -8.60 26.13 9.54
C ASN A 110 -8.73 24.96 8.57
N PHE A 111 -7.91 23.89 8.75
CA PHE A 111 -7.81 22.77 7.84
C PHE A 111 -8.22 21.46 8.53
N PRO A 112 -9.04 20.61 7.90
CA PRO A 112 -9.44 19.33 8.48
C PRO A 112 -8.25 18.36 8.51
N MET A 113 -7.69 18.13 9.71
CA MET A 113 -6.47 17.36 9.91
C MET A 113 -6.57 15.91 9.42
N SER A 114 -7.79 15.31 9.41
CA SER A 114 -8.01 13.94 8.93
C SER A 114 -7.80 13.76 7.42
N VAL A 115 -7.85 14.86 6.66
CA VAL A 115 -7.67 14.86 5.20
C VAL A 115 -6.19 14.73 4.81
N ILE A 116 -5.28 15.15 5.69
CA ILE A 116 -3.84 15.25 5.38
C ILE A 116 -3.21 13.90 5.04
N PRO A 117 -3.40 12.82 5.82
CA PRO A 117 -2.87 11.52 5.43
C PRO A 117 -3.36 11.08 4.04
N ASN A 118 -4.62 11.39 3.72
CA ASN A 118 -5.24 11.00 2.47
C ASN A 118 -4.64 11.74 1.25
N ILE A 119 -4.28 13.03 1.39
CA ILE A 119 -3.57 13.78 0.36
C ILE A 119 -2.27 13.06 -0.02
N VAL A 120 -1.52 12.60 0.96
CA VAL A 120 -0.25 11.90 0.74
C VAL A 120 -0.46 10.53 0.11
N ILE A 121 -1.47 9.78 0.56
CA ILE A 121 -1.82 8.47 -0.02
C ILE A 121 -2.22 8.63 -1.49
N PHE A 122 -3.04 9.62 -1.83
CA PHE A 122 -3.40 9.92 -3.23
C PHE A 122 -2.18 10.34 -4.07
N SER A 123 -1.21 11.04 -3.50
CA SER A 123 0.03 11.35 -4.20
C SER A 123 0.80 10.07 -4.57
N GLN A 124 0.91 9.10 -3.66
CA GLN A 124 1.55 7.81 -3.92
C GLN A 124 0.71 6.93 -4.87
N PHE A 125 -0.60 7.08 -4.86
CA PHE A 125 -1.50 6.37 -5.76
C PHE A 125 -1.24 6.69 -7.24
N TYR A 126 -0.94 7.95 -7.58
CA TYR A 126 -0.57 8.29 -8.97
C TYR A 126 0.72 7.57 -9.42
N THR A 127 1.71 7.48 -8.55
CA THR A 127 2.92 6.69 -8.80
C THR A 127 2.59 5.20 -8.97
N HIS A 128 1.71 4.67 -8.12
CA HIS A 128 1.25 3.28 -8.23
C HIS A 128 0.54 3.00 -9.57
N LEU A 129 -0.30 3.91 -10.07
CA LEU A 129 -0.96 3.76 -11.36
C LEU A 129 0.06 3.70 -12.52
N ILE A 130 1.11 4.50 -12.47
CA ILE A 130 2.18 4.47 -13.49
C ILE A 130 2.90 3.11 -13.44
N LEU A 131 3.29 2.65 -12.26
CA LEU A 131 3.95 1.37 -12.08
C LEU A 131 3.04 0.20 -12.46
N LEU A 132 1.75 0.28 -12.15
CA LEU A 132 0.74 -0.71 -12.56
C LEU A 132 0.65 -0.81 -14.09
N GLY A 133 0.64 0.34 -14.78
CA GLY A 133 0.65 0.37 -16.25
C GLY A 133 1.91 -0.24 -16.84
N ILE A 134 3.08 0.04 -16.28
CA ILE A 134 4.35 -0.56 -16.70
C ILE A 134 4.33 -2.08 -16.47
N THR A 135 3.89 -2.52 -15.30
CA THR A 135 3.78 -3.95 -14.99
C THR A 135 2.80 -4.64 -15.92
N PHE A 136 1.66 -4.03 -16.20
CA PHE A 136 0.71 -4.52 -17.17
C PHE A 136 1.35 -4.75 -18.55
N LEU A 137 2.12 -3.78 -19.04
CA LEU A 137 2.84 -3.92 -20.32
C LEU A 137 3.87 -5.06 -20.27
N ILE A 138 4.61 -5.20 -19.17
CA ILE A 138 5.58 -6.29 -19.00
C ILE A 138 4.87 -7.64 -19.08
N PHE A 139 3.71 -7.81 -18.43
CA PHE A 139 2.94 -9.05 -18.47
C PHE A 139 2.48 -9.39 -19.90
N GLN A 140 1.96 -8.38 -20.65
CA GLN A 140 1.56 -8.57 -22.04
C GLN A 140 2.73 -9.02 -22.92
N LEU A 141 3.89 -8.39 -22.78
CA LEU A 141 5.10 -8.72 -23.55
C LEU A 141 5.69 -10.08 -23.14
N SER A 142 5.45 -10.52 -21.91
CA SER A 142 5.90 -11.83 -21.39
C SER A 142 4.95 -12.99 -21.76
N GLY A 143 3.89 -12.74 -22.52
CA GLY A 143 2.94 -13.77 -22.95
C GLY A 143 1.80 -14.05 -21.96
N PHE A 144 1.73 -13.32 -20.85
CA PHE A 144 0.62 -13.40 -19.88
C PHE A 144 -0.47 -12.40 -20.26
N PHE A 145 -1.34 -12.82 -21.18
CA PHE A 145 -2.40 -11.95 -21.67
C PHE A 145 -3.49 -11.71 -20.64
N VAL A 146 -4.00 -10.49 -20.63
CA VAL A 146 -5.05 -10.06 -19.72
C VAL A 146 -6.31 -10.90 -19.90
N SER A 147 -6.80 -11.44 -18.81
CA SER A 147 -8.09 -12.09 -18.72
C SER A 147 -9.14 -11.15 -18.12
N ILE A 148 -10.42 -11.57 -18.16
CA ILE A 148 -11.53 -10.85 -17.53
C ILE A 148 -11.28 -10.65 -16.00
N TYR A 149 -10.54 -11.54 -15.37
CA TYR A 149 -10.18 -11.49 -13.96
C TYR A 149 -9.32 -10.28 -13.60
N PHE A 150 -8.68 -9.62 -14.56
CA PHE A 150 -7.92 -8.39 -14.30
C PHE A 150 -8.81 -7.26 -13.73
N VAL A 151 -10.10 -7.26 -14.02
CA VAL A 151 -11.03 -6.24 -13.51
C VAL A 151 -11.04 -6.20 -11.98
N GLN A 152 -10.76 -7.33 -11.30
CA GLN A 152 -10.69 -7.36 -9.83
C GLN A 152 -9.54 -6.50 -9.26
N ILE A 153 -8.58 -6.04 -10.07
CA ILE A 153 -7.51 -5.14 -9.62
C ILE A 153 -8.10 -3.84 -9.04
N ILE A 154 -9.22 -3.36 -9.59
CA ILE A 154 -9.92 -2.15 -9.11
C ILE A 154 -10.40 -2.35 -7.67
N TYR A 155 -10.95 -3.54 -7.37
CA TYR A 155 -11.36 -3.90 -6.01
C TYR A 155 -10.16 -3.94 -5.06
N TYR A 156 -9.03 -4.54 -5.46
CA TYR A 156 -7.85 -4.63 -4.61
C TYR A 156 -7.14 -3.29 -4.43
N ILE A 157 -7.17 -2.40 -5.42
CA ILE A 157 -6.71 -1.02 -5.28
C ILE A 157 -7.55 -0.31 -4.20
N PHE A 158 -8.87 -0.42 -4.26
CA PHE A 158 -9.75 0.17 -3.26
C PHE A 158 -9.53 -0.43 -1.87
N ALA A 159 -9.41 -1.76 -1.77
CA ALA A 159 -9.14 -2.46 -0.51
C ALA A 159 -7.81 -2.03 0.12
N SER A 160 -6.73 -1.96 -0.69
CA SER A 160 -5.43 -1.48 -0.22
C SER A 160 -5.49 -0.02 0.23
N PHE A 161 -6.21 0.83 -0.50
CA PHE A 161 -6.41 2.23 -0.12
C PHE A 161 -7.09 2.37 1.24
N CYS A 162 -8.14 1.59 1.50
CA CYS A 162 -8.85 1.57 2.78
C CYS A 162 -7.93 1.11 3.93
N LEU A 163 -7.15 0.05 3.72
CA LEU A 163 -6.19 -0.44 4.72
C LEU A 163 -5.12 0.60 5.02
N ILE A 164 -4.49 1.17 4.00
CA ILE A 164 -3.45 2.19 4.13
C ILE A 164 -4.00 3.42 4.86
N PHE A 165 -5.20 3.88 4.51
CA PHE A 165 -5.83 5.03 5.16
C PHE A 165 -6.10 4.76 6.64
N ALA A 166 -6.65 3.59 6.98
CA ALA A 166 -6.90 3.21 8.37
C ALA A 166 -5.61 3.19 9.22
N ILE A 167 -4.53 2.58 8.69
CA ILE A 167 -3.22 2.55 9.35
C ILE A 167 -2.62 3.96 9.45
N SER A 168 -2.69 4.74 8.37
CA SER A 168 -2.12 6.10 8.33
C SER A 168 -2.84 7.05 9.28
N LEU A 169 -4.15 6.89 9.49
CA LEU A 169 -4.91 7.70 10.43
C LEU A 169 -4.45 7.46 11.89
N ILE A 170 -4.14 6.21 12.24
CA ILE A 170 -3.59 5.84 13.55
C ILE A 170 -2.16 6.39 13.67
N THR A 171 -1.31 6.02 12.71
CA THR A 171 0.12 6.27 12.79
C THR A 171 0.47 7.74 12.65
N SER A 172 -0.22 8.50 11.81
CA SER A 172 -0.01 9.96 11.70
C SER A 172 -0.39 10.70 12.99
N THR A 173 -1.46 10.27 13.64
CA THR A 173 -1.89 10.84 14.90
C THR A 173 -0.87 10.54 16.02
N LEU A 174 -0.48 9.27 16.15
CA LEU A 174 0.48 8.85 17.17
C LEU A 174 1.88 9.43 16.92
N SER A 175 2.34 9.48 15.67
CA SER A 175 3.64 10.06 15.31
C SER A 175 3.70 11.57 15.52
N THR A 176 2.56 12.25 15.55
CA THR A 176 2.51 13.68 15.91
C THR A 176 2.75 13.89 17.39
N ILE A 177 2.31 12.95 18.23
CA ILE A 177 2.50 12.98 19.69
C ILE A 177 3.90 12.43 20.07
N ILE A 178 4.28 11.29 19.47
CA ILE A 178 5.53 10.57 19.76
C ILE A 178 6.20 10.21 18.42
N ARG A 179 7.29 10.88 18.06
CA ARG A 179 7.99 10.70 16.79
C ARG A 179 8.56 9.31 16.59
N ASP A 180 8.88 8.61 17.66
CA ASP A 180 9.42 7.24 17.64
C ASP A 180 8.45 6.24 17.03
N VAL A 181 7.14 6.51 17.05
CA VAL A 181 6.13 5.70 16.37
C VAL A 181 6.41 5.59 14.86
N HIS A 182 6.83 6.69 14.21
CA HIS A 182 7.22 6.66 12.80
C HIS A 182 8.49 5.81 12.58
N MET A 183 9.48 5.91 13.47
CA MET A 183 10.72 5.13 13.37
C MET A 183 10.44 3.63 13.56
N PHE A 184 9.62 3.28 14.56
CA PHE A 184 9.18 1.92 14.81
C PHE A 184 8.40 1.35 13.62
N LEU A 185 7.46 2.11 13.06
CA LEU A 185 6.69 1.72 11.88
C LEU A 185 7.61 1.43 10.70
N ASN A 186 8.61 2.29 10.45
CA ASN A 186 9.55 2.12 9.34
C ASN A 186 10.37 0.83 9.52
N ALA A 187 10.84 0.53 10.72
CA ALA A 187 11.55 -0.71 11.02
C ALA A 187 10.66 -1.94 10.81
N THR A 188 9.42 -1.89 11.32
CA THR A 188 8.43 -2.97 11.19
C THR A 188 8.08 -3.23 9.73
N LEU A 189 7.84 -2.19 8.94
CA LEU A 189 7.52 -2.36 7.51
C LEU A 189 8.67 -2.96 6.71
N ARG A 190 9.93 -2.60 6.99
CA ARG A 190 11.08 -3.24 6.33
C ARG A 190 11.14 -4.74 6.64
N MET A 191 10.89 -5.13 7.89
CA MET A 191 10.81 -6.54 8.27
C MET A 191 9.64 -7.24 7.58
N LEU A 192 8.49 -6.57 7.46
CA LEU A 192 7.27 -7.11 6.88
C LEU A 192 7.43 -7.47 5.38
N LEU A 193 8.33 -6.81 4.64
CA LEU A 193 8.68 -7.20 3.26
C LEU A 193 9.16 -8.66 3.18
N TYR A 194 10.02 -9.03 4.12
CA TYR A 194 10.58 -10.39 4.17
C TYR A 194 9.66 -11.41 4.81
N LEU A 195 8.76 -10.96 5.69
CA LEU A 195 7.75 -11.81 6.32
C LEU A 195 6.50 -12.00 5.44
N SER A 196 6.32 -11.17 4.42
CA SER A 196 5.20 -11.34 3.47
C SER A 196 5.65 -12.19 2.27
N PRO A 197 4.76 -12.99 1.66
CA PRO A 197 5.10 -13.87 0.54
C PRO A 197 5.23 -13.08 -0.77
N ILE A 198 6.11 -12.07 -0.77
CA ILE A 198 6.42 -11.22 -1.92
C ILE A 198 7.61 -11.79 -2.68
N LEU A 199 8.66 -12.16 -1.92
CA LEU A 199 9.94 -12.64 -2.45
C LEU A 199 10.08 -14.16 -2.39
N TRP A 200 9.08 -14.89 -1.91
CA TRP A 200 9.09 -16.35 -1.73
C TRP A 200 7.65 -16.88 -1.64
N GLN A 201 7.47 -18.16 -1.96
CA GLN A 201 6.17 -18.82 -1.91
C GLN A 201 5.89 -19.36 -0.52
N ILE A 202 4.65 -19.21 -0.07
CA ILE A 202 4.20 -19.71 1.25
C ILE A 202 4.25 -21.24 1.35
N THR A 203 4.21 -21.93 0.20
CA THR A 203 4.27 -23.40 0.10
C THR A 203 5.61 -23.99 0.53
N ILE A 204 6.68 -23.18 0.63
CA ILE A 204 7.99 -23.64 1.08
C ILE A 204 8.03 -23.89 2.59
N LEU A 205 7.09 -23.33 3.33
CA LEU A 205 7.05 -23.40 4.79
C LEU A 205 6.26 -24.60 5.28
N ALA A 206 6.76 -25.20 6.38
CA ALA A 206 6.01 -26.22 7.12
C ALA A 206 4.97 -25.58 8.06
N GLU A 207 3.85 -26.28 8.29
CA GLU A 207 2.86 -25.86 9.29
C GLU A 207 3.50 -25.71 10.68
N PRO A 208 3.10 -24.71 11.53
CA PRO A 208 1.95 -23.81 11.35
C PRO A 208 2.27 -22.47 10.68
N LEU A 209 3.48 -22.25 10.16
CA LEU A 209 3.92 -20.96 9.66
C LEU A 209 3.06 -20.40 8.51
N PRO A 210 2.63 -21.19 7.51
CA PRO A 210 1.73 -20.72 6.46
C PRO A 210 0.43 -20.15 7.03
N THR A 211 -0.16 -20.81 8.01
CA THR A 211 -1.39 -20.37 8.66
C THR A 211 -1.21 -19.04 9.40
N ILE A 212 -0.11 -18.86 10.12
CA ILE A 212 0.22 -17.60 10.80
C ILE A 212 0.42 -16.46 9.79
N MET A 213 1.11 -16.72 8.69
CA MET A 213 1.36 -15.69 7.66
C MET A 213 0.10 -15.24 6.92
N LYS A 214 -0.86 -16.15 6.76
CA LYS A 214 -2.17 -15.82 6.20
C LYS A 214 -3.01 -14.89 7.08
N LEU A 215 -2.67 -14.72 8.37
CA LEU A 215 -3.30 -13.70 9.23
C LEU A 215 -2.89 -12.28 8.87
N ASN A 216 -1.79 -12.10 8.14
CA ASN A 216 -1.38 -10.78 7.65
C ASN A 216 -2.36 -10.29 6.55
N PRO A 217 -3.04 -9.15 6.73
CA PRO A 217 -3.97 -8.63 5.73
C PRO A 217 -3.31 -8.32 4.38
N LEU A 218 -1.99 -8.09 4.36
CA LEU A 218 -1.25 -7.91 3.10
C LEU A 218 -1.19 -9.19 2.27
N TYR A 219 -1.22 -10.37 2.90
CA TYR A 219 -1.28 -11.64 2.17
C TYR A 219 -2.47 -11.67 1.22
N TYR A 220 -3.65 -11.32 1.73
CA TYR A 220 -4.89 -11.27 0.94
C TYR A 220 -4.77 -10.32 -0.26
N LEU A 221 -4.21 -9.14 -0.07
CA LEU A 221 -4.05 -8.16 -1.14
C LEU A 221 -3.03 -8.61 -2.18
N ILE A 222 -1.89 -9.19 -1.75
CA ILE A 222 -0.83 -9.67 -2.63
C ILE A 222 -1.33 -10.81 -3.52
N GLU A 223 -1.99 -11.81 -2.94
CA GLU A 223 -2.53 -12.93 -3.71
C GLU A 223 -3.67 -12.49 -4.64
N GLY A 224 -4.48 -11.53 -4.20
CA GLY A 224 -5.50 -10.93 -5.05
C GLY A 224 -4.93 -10.19 -6.27
N TYR A 225 -3.83 -9.46 -6.11
CA TYR A 225 -3.12 -8.82 -7.24
C TYR A 225 -2.55 -9.88 -8.19
N ARG A 226 -1.92 -10.93 -7.66
CA ARG A 226 -1.40 -12.04 -8.46
C ARG A 226 -2.51 -12.72 -9.24
N SER A 227 -3.60 -13.06 -8.58
CA SER A 227 -4.76 -13.67 -9.23
C SER A 227 -5.34 -12.80 -10.34
N ALA A 228 -5.35 -11.48 -10.15
CA ALA A 228 -5.77 -10.53 -11.18
C ALA A 228 -4.85 -10.53 -12.40
N PHE A 229 -3.52 -10.53 -12.18
CA PHE A 229 -2.54 -10.51 -13.26
C PHE A 229 -2.45 -11.83 -14.03
N PHE A 230 -2.45 -12.95 -13.31
CA PHE A 230 -2.33 -14.28 -13.91
C PHE A 230 -3.67 -14.88 -14.39
N GLY A 231 -4.79 -14.25 -14.03
CA GLY A 231 -6.09 -14.68 -14.49
C GLY A 231 -6.54 -16.04 -13.89
N THR A 232 -6.13 -16.33 -12.67
CA THR A 232 -6.37 -17.65 -12.04
C THR A 232 -7.79 -17.83 -11.51
N GLY A 233 -8.57 -16.77 -11.32
CA GLY A 233 -9.96 -16.83 -10.82
C GLY A 233 -10.39 -15.53 -10.12
N TRP A 234 -11.61 -15.54 -9.61
CA TRP A 234 -12.14 -14.44 -8.77
C TRP A 234 -11.73 -14.65 -7.31
N TYR A 235 -10.49 -14.33 -6.96
CA TYR A 235 -9.90 -14.63 -5.66
C TYR A 235 -10.74 -14.13 -4.47
N PHE A 236 -11.38 -12.96 -4.55
CA PHE A 236 -12.21 -12.40 -3.48
C PHE A 236 -13.54 -13.17 -3.29
N ILE A 237 -14.03 -13.89 -4.32
CA ILE A 237 -15.21 -14.74 -4.25
C ILE A 237 -14.83 -16.13 -3.75
N GLU A 238 -13.81 -16.74 -4.36
CA GLU A 238 -13.33 -18.08 -4.04
C GLU A 238 -12.82 -18.17 -2.59
N HIS A 239 -12.25 -17.08 -2.09
CA HIS A 239 -11.72 -16.95 -0.74
C HIS A 239 -12.52 -15.94 0.10
N TRP A 240 -13.86 -15.98 0.05
CA TRP A 240 -14.74 -15.02 0.72
C TRP A 240 -14.50 -14.90 2.23
N GLN A 241 -14.03 -15.99 2.89
CA GLN A 241 -13.68 -15.99 4.32
C GLN A 241 -12.52 -15.04 4.60
N TYR A 242 -11.48 -15.02 3.73
CA TYR A 242 -10.38 -14.09 3.83
C TYR A 242 -10.81 -12.65 3.51
N SER A 243 -11.75 -12.49 2.59
CA SER A 243 -12.34 -11.19 2.28
C SER A 243 -13.06 -10.61 3.50
N LEU A 244 -13.86 -11.39 4.21
CA LEU A 244 -14.54 -10.98 5.45
C LEU A 244 -13.52 -10.66 6.57
N TYR A 245 -12.53 -11.50 6.75
CA TYR A 245 -11.45 -11.27 7.71
C TYR A 245 -10.70 -9.95 7.42
N PHE A 246 -10.31 -9.73 6.17
CA PHE A 246 -9.64 -8.50 5.74
C PHE A 246 -10.47 -7.25 6.04
N TRP A 247 -11.73 -7.23 5.62
CA TRP A 247 -12.61 -6.10 5.88
C TRP A 247 -12.92 -5.90 7.36
N GLY A 248 -13.00 -6.98 8.12
CA GLY A 248 -13.12 -6.92 9.58
C GLY A 248 -11.94 -6.15 10.20
N ILE A 249 -10.70 -6.49 9.81
CA ILE A 249 -9.49 -5.76 10.26
C ILE A 249 -9.55 -4.30 9.84
N VAL A 250 -9.86 -4.01 8.58
CA VAL A 250 -9.91 -2.63 8.07
C VAL A 250 -10.91 -1.78 8.85
N ILE A 251 -12.10 -2.33 9.10
CA ILE A 251 -13.15 -1.63 9.87
C ILE A 251 -12.67 -1.36 11.31
N VAL A 252 -12.10 -2.35 11.99
CA VAL A 252 -11.59 -2.20 13.37
C VAL A 252 -10.51 -1.13 13.43
N LEU A 253 -9.52 -1.19 12.52
CA LEU A 253 -8.45 -0.21 12.43
C LEU A 253 -8.97 1.19 12.14
N PHE A 254 -9.93 1.31 11.22
CA PHE A 254 -10.52 2.59 10.86
C PHE A 254 -11.33 3.21 12.01
N LEU A 255 -12.15 2.42 12.71
CA LEU A 255 -12.91 2.89 13.87
C LEU A 255 -11.98 3.35 15.00
N PHE A 256 -10.94 2.56 15.29
CA PHE A 256 -9.95 2.88 16.29
C PHE A 256 -9.16 4.13 15.91
N GLY A 257 -8.67 4.22 14.68
CA GLY A 257 -7.93 5.36 14.15
C GLY A 257 -8.75 6.64 14.17
N SER A 258 -10.01 6.57 13.74
CA SER A 258 -10.92 7.71 13.76
C SER A 258 -11.18 8.22 15.18
N LYS A 259 -11.34 7.30 16.16
CA LYS A 259 -11.55 7.66 17.55
C LYS A 259 -10.33 8.39 18.14
N ILE A 260 -9.14 7.84 17.92
CA ILE A 260 -7.87 8.45 18.38
C ILE A 260 -7.68 9.80 17.70
N HIS A 261 -7.80 9.86 16.39
CA HIS A 261 -7.57 11.07 15.61
C HIS A 261 -8.47 12.23 16.07
N VAL A 262 -9.78 12.00 16.16
CA VAL A 262 -10.74 13.05 16.59
C VAL A 262 -10.49 13.48 18.02
N LYS A 263 -10.05 12.56 18.90
CA LYS A 263 -9.71 12.89 20.30
C LYS A 263 -8.47 13.79 20.39
N PHE A 264 -7.40 13.45 19.67
CA PHE A 264 -6.09 14.11 19.84
C PHE A 264 -5.87 15.30 18.91
N ARG A 265 -6.60 15.44 17.78
CA ARG A 265 -6.39 16.52 16.82
C ARG A 265 -6.48 17.94 17.42
N ARG A 266 -7.24 18.11 18.51
CA ARG A 266 -7.38 19.42 19.22
C ARG A 266 -6.09 19.84 19.93
N HIS A 267 -5.23 18.87 20.26
CA HIS A 267 -3.98 19.08 20.99
C HIS A 267 -2.76 19.03 20.07
N PHE A 268 -2.93 18.86 18.75
CA PHE A 268 -1.76 18.78 17.85
C PHE A 268 -0.90 20.04 17.87
N ILE A 269 -1.49 21.19 18.11
CA ILE A 269 -0.78 22.47 18.19
C ILE A 269 0.14 22.52 19.43
N ASP A 270 -0.19 21.80 20.48
CA ASP A 270 0.59 21.75 21.72
C ASP A 270 1.93 20.99 21.53
N TYR A 271 2.08 20.26 20.42
CA TYR A 271 3.28 19.48 20.07
C TYR A 271 4.16 20.19 19.02
N LEU A 272 3.92 21.49 18.76
CA LEU A 272 4.78 22.33 17.94
C LEU A 272 6.06 22.72 18.70
#